data_67e8fb14389a992d8c43144405e69d6f
#
_entry.id   67e8fb14389a992d8c43144405e69d6f
#
_cell.length_a   1.000
_cell.length_b   1.000
_cell.length_c   1.000
_cell.angle_alpha   90.00
_cell.angle_beta   90.00
_cell.angle_gamma   90.00
#
_symmetry.space_group_name_H-M   'P 1'
#
loop_
_entity.id
_entity.type
_entity.pdbx_description
1 polymer ?
#
loop_
_entity_poly.entity_id
_entity_poly.type
_entity_poly.pdbx_seq_one_letter_code
_entity_poly.pdbx_strand_id
1 'polypeptide(L)'
;MARTTSAVARHRKKKKYLRAARGYFGGRSKLWRVAKNAVERGWQYSYRDRKQRKRQFRRLWITRINAAVREQDTELNYSRFMNGLKRAGVEVNRKVLADLAVTDSTAFGELVQRAKASLS
;
A
#
# COMPACT_ATOMS: atom_id res chain seq x y z
N MET A 1 7.65 18.77 -54.21
CA MET A 1 7.05 19.07 -52.89
C MET A 1 7.60 18.11 -51.84
N ALA A 2 8.18 18.64 -50.76
CA ALA A 2 8.58 17.81 -49.61
C ALA A 2 7.34 17.26 -48.87
N ARG A 3 7.30 15.94 -48.67
CA ARG A 3 6.23 15.31 -47.86
C ARG A 3 6.60 15.41 -46.38
N THR A 4 5.71 15.97 -45.56
CA THR A 4 5.82 15.92 -44.11
C THR A 4 5.48 14.49 -43.68
N THR A 5 6.42 13.76 -43.09
CA THR A 5 6.23 12.41 -42.62
C THR A 5 6.29 12.36 -41.09
N SER A 6 5.44 11.54 -40.45
CA SER A 6 5.46 11.31 -39.01
C SER A 6 6.44 10.18 -38.60
N ALA A 7 7.37 9.80 -39.49
CA ALA A 7 8.28 8.67 -39.27
C ALA A 7 9.14 8.83 -38.00
N VAL A 8 9.74 10.01 -37.80
CA VAL A 8 10.58 10.29 -36.62
C VAL A 8 9.74 10.23 -35.30
N ALA A 9 8.59 10.86 -35.33
CA ALA A 9 7.71 10.84 -34.15
C ALA A 9 7.22 9.42 -33.80
N ARG A 10 6.86 8.65 -34.84
CA ARG A 10 6.45 7.24 -34.71
C ARG A 10 7.59 6.38 -34.15
N HIS A 11 8.79 6.55 -34.63
CA HIS A 11 9.98 5.84 -34.17
C HIS A 11 10.30 6.18 -32.70
N ARG A 12 10.28 7.47 -32.34
CA ARG A 12 10.45 7.91 -30.94
C ARG A 12 9.40 7.29 -30.00
N LYS A 13 8.15 7.28 -30.43
CA LYS A 13 7.05 6.63 -29.66
C LYS A 13 7.32 5.14 -29.46
N LYS A 14 7.69 4.42 -30.54
CA LYS A 14 8.04 2.99 -30.49
C LYS A 14 9.18 2.73 -29.49
N LYS A 15 10.28 3.49 -29.58
CA LYS A 15 11.42 3.36 -28.65
C LYS A 15 11.04 3.63 -27.20
N LYS A 16 10.17 4.61 -26.93
CA LYS A 16 9.67 4.91 -25.56
C LYS A 16 8.98 3.71 -24.94
N TYR A 17 8.06 3.08 -25.66
CA TYR A 17 7.33 1.91 -25.17
C TYR A 17 8.24 0.68 -25.01
N LEU A 18 9.09 0.39 -25.97
CA LEU A 18 10.01 -0.74 -25.87
C LEU A 18 11.04 -0.57 -24.75
N ARG A 19 11.45 0.67 -24.46
CA ARG A 19 12.29 0.96 -23.30
C ARG A 19 11.54 0.70 -21.97
N ALA A 20 10.27 1.09 -21.88
CA ALA A 20 9.42 0.82 -20.73
C ALA A 20 9.10 -0.68 -20.56
N ALA A 21 9.13 -1.46 -21.64
CA ALA A 21 8.89 -2.89 -21.65
C ALA A 21 10.14 -3.74 -21.32
N ARG A 22 11.27 -3.13 -21.04
CA ARG A 22 12.50 -3.87 -20.69
C ARG A 22 12.25 -4.75 -19.46
N GLY A 23 12.73 -5.99 -19.52
CA GLY A 23 12.55 -6.98 -18.46
C GLY A 23 11.22 -7.73 -18.52
N TYR A 24 10.33 -7.41 -19.43
CA TYR A 24 9.09 -8.16 -19.61
C TYR A 24 9.36 -9.53 -20.25
N PHE A 25 8.59 -10.52 -19.85
CA PHE A 25 8.77 -11.90 -20.32
C PHE A 25 8.41 -12.07 -21.80
N GLY A 26 9.28 -12.75 -22.53
CA GLY A 26 9.05 -13.16 -23.92
C GLY A 26 8.79 -12.01 -24.90
N GLY A 27 7.78 -12.16 -25.75
CA GLY A 27 7.40 -11.19 -26.77
C GLY A 27 6.91 -9.85 -26.23
N ARG A 28 6.53 -9.77 -24.96
CA ARG A 28 6.12 -8.51 -24.33
C ARG A 28 7.21 -7.47 -24.22
N SER A 29 8.49 -7.87 -24.29
CA SER A 29 9.63 -6.95 -24.28
C SER A 29 10.13 -6.59 -25.68
N LYS A 30 9.78 -7.35 -26.71
CA LYS A 30 10.36 -7.28 -28.06
C LYS A 30 9.35 -6.91 -29.14
N LEU A 31 8.16 -7.49 -29.13
CA LEU A 31 7.14 -7.30 -30.16
C LEU A 31 6.33 -6.04 -29.88
N TRP A 32 6.36 -5.08 -30.81
CA TRP A 32 5.74 -3.78 -30.65
C TRP A 32 4.28 -3.80 -30.20
N ARG A 33 3.44 -4.56 -30.87
CA ARG A 33 2.00 -4.60 -30.55
C ARG A 33 1.74 -5.16 -29.15
N VAL A 34 2.40 -6.24 -28.81
CA VAL A 34 2.29 -6.91 -27.51
C VAL A 34 2.89 -6.06 -26.41
N ALA A 35 4.10 -5.51 -26.63
CA ALA A 35 4.80 -4.65 -25.70
C ALA A 35 3.99 -3.39 -25.38
N LYS A 36 3.40 -2.75 -26.38
CA LYS A 36 2.55 -1.57 -26.20
C LYS A 36 1.37 -1.86 -25.27
N ASN A 37 0.62 -2.91 -25.52
CA ASN A 37 -0.51 -3.30 -24.69
C ASN A 37 -0.09 -3.66 -23.26
N ALA A 38 1.02 -4.37 -23.08
CA ALA A 38 1.52 -4.74 -21.77
C ALA A 38 1.95 -3.52 -20.96
N VAL A 39 2.64 -2.56 -21.58
CA VAL A 39 3.07 -1.30 -20.94
C VAL A 39 1.87 -0.43 -20.58
N GLU A 40 0.91 -0.25 -21.47
CA GLU A 40 -0.29 0.54 -21.20
C GLU A 40 -1.10 -0.04 -20.05
N ARG A 41 -1.29 -1.36 -20.01
CA ARG A 41 -1.92 -2.04 -18.87
C ARG A 41 -1.12 -1.87 -17.57
N GLY A 42 0.19 -2.00 -17.64
CA GLY A 42 1.08 -1.74 -16.50
C GLY A 42 0.90 -0.33 -15.93
N TRP A 43 0.78 0.68 -16.77
CA TRP A 43 0.52 2.06 -16.34
C TRP A 43 -0.87 2.24 -15.72
N GLN A 44 -1.89 1.63 -16.30
CA GLN A 44 -3.24 1.63 -15.72
C GLN A 44 -3.26 0.98 -14.34
N TYR A 45 -2.60 -0.18 -14.20
CA TYR A 45 -2.47 -0.86 -12.92
C TYR A 45 -1.66 -0.04 -11.92
N SER A 46 -0.58 0.63 -12.33
CA SER A 46 0.20 1.46 -11.42
C SER A 46 -0.60 2.63 -10.85
N TYR A 47 -1.48 3.24 -11.65
CA TYR A 47 -2.41 4.28 -11.17
C TYR A 47 -3.40 3.74 -10.13
N ARG A 48 -4.04 2.61 -10.43
CA ARG A 48 -4.97 1.94 -9.52
C ARG A 48 -4.28 1.49 -8.24
N ASP A 49 -3.14 0.84 -8.36
CA ASP A 49 -2.47 0.15 -7.25
C ASP A 49 -1.76 1.13 -6.30
N ARG A 50 -1.38 2.32 -6.77
CA ARG A 50 -0.95 3.40 -5.86
C ARG A 50 -2.04 3.80 -4.86
N LYS A 51 -3.30 3.79 -5.28
CA LYS A 51 -4.46 4.02 -4.40
C LYS A 51 -4.75 2.81 -3.52
N GLN A 52 -4.66 1.60 -4.08
CA GLN A 52 -4.86 0.37 -3.33
C GLN A 52 -3.79 0.12 -2.28
N ARG A 53 -2.53 0.51 -2.53
CA ARG A 53 -1.43 0.34 -1.59
C ARG A 53 -1.74 0.96 -0.22
N LYS A 54 -2.31 2.15 -0.18
CA LYS A 54 -2.70 2.82 1.07
C LYS A 54 -3.74 2.00 1.84
N ARG A 55 -4.72 1.43 1.13
CA ARG A 55 -5.75 0.56 1.74
C ARG A 55 -5.18 -0.75 2.25
N GLN A 56 -4.25 -1.34 1.51
CA GLN A 56 -3.59 -2.60 1.88
C GLN A 56 -2.71 -2.42 3.12
N PHE A 57 -1.90 -1.37 3.18
CA PHE A 57 -1.10 -1.07 4.37
C PHE A 57 -1.97 -0.78 5.60
N ARG A 58 -3.04 -0.01 5.44
CA ARG A 58 -3.99 0.22 6.54
C ARG A 58 -4.60 -1.08 7.04
N ARG A 59 -4.98 -2.00 6.14
CA ARG A 59 -5.51 -3.32 6.51
C ARG A 59 -4.46 -4.14 7.26
N LEU A 60 -3.21 -4.13 6.81
CA LEU A 60 -2.10 -4.81 7.47
C LEU A 60 -1.86 -4.25 8.88
N TRP A 61 -1.85 -2.94 9.06
CA TRP A 61 -1.70 -2.32 10.38
C TRP A 61 -2.85 -2.72 11.32
N ILE A 62 -4.08 -2.71 10.84
CA ILE A 62 -5.25 -3.14 11.63
C ILE A 62 -5.09 -4.60 12.07
N THR A 63 -4.65 -5.48 11.20
CA THR A 63 -4.41 -6.89 11.51
C THR A 63 -3.34 -7.05 12.59
N ARG A 64 -2.22 -6.35 12.47
CA ARG A 64 -1.12 -6.37 13.47
C ARG A 64 -1.56 -5.85 14.82
N ILE A 65 -2.24 -4.70 14.84
CA ILE A 65 -2.77 -4.11 16.09
C ILE A 65 -3.75 -5.08 16.75
N ASN A 66 -4.69 -5.64 15.97
CA ASN A 66 -5.70 -6.57 16.52
C ASN A 66 -5.07 -7.84 17.11
N ALA A 67 -4.04 -8.39 16.45
CA ALA A 67 -3.30 -9.53 16.97
C ALA A 67 -2.61 -9.21 18.30
N ALA A 68 -1.87 -8.09 18.34
CA ALA A 68 -1.17 -7.67 19.55
C ALA A 68 -2.12 -7.30 20.72
N VAL A 69 -3.26 -6.68 20.42
CA VAL A 69 -4.28 -6.40 21.45
C VAL A 69 -4.81 -7.70 22.06
N ARG A 70 -5.12 -8.71 21.24
CA ARG A 70 -5.61 -10.01 21.71
C ARG A 70 -4.58 -10.82 22.47
N GLU A 71 -3.31 -10.63 22.18
CA GLU A 71 -2.19 -11.23 22.92
C GLU A 71 -2.10 -10.65 24.34
N GLN A 72 -2.33 -9.35 24.49
CA GLN A 72 -2.32 -8.65 25.77
C GLN A 72 -3.63 -8.82 26.57
N ASP A 73 -4.75 -8.83 25.89
CA ASP A 73 -6.09 -8.98 26.49
C ASP A 73 -7.08 -9.64 25.50
N THR A 74 -7.46 -10.87 25.78
CA THR A 74 -8.35 -11.69 24.92
C THR A 74 -9.76 -11.12 24.77
N GLU A 75 -10.24 -10.33 25.75
CA GLU A 75 -11.57 -9.72 25.73
C GLU A 75 -11.63 -8.42 24.91
N LEU A 76 -10.48 -7.82 24.68
CA LEU A 76 -10.38 -6.57 23.92
C LEU A 76 -10.19 -6.85 22.43
N ASN A 77 -11.02 -6.25 21.61
CA ASN A 77 -10.85 -6.27 20.15
C ASN A 77 -10.35 -4.93 19.61
N TYR A 78 -9.93 -4.92 18.35
CA TYR A 78 -9.42 -3.71 17.69
C TYR A 78 -10.35 -2.50 17.81
N SER A 79 -11.67 -2.68 17.64
CA SER A 79 -12.64 -1.57 17.66
C SER A 79 -12.78 -0.98 19.05
N ARG A 80 -12.84 -1.81 20.08
CA ARG A 80 -12.88 -1.37 21.49
C ARG A 80 -11.58 -0.69 21.88
N PHE A 81 -10.43 -1.25 21.50
CA PHE A 81 -9.12 -0.66 21.73
C PHE A 81 -9.01 0.75 21.13
N MET A 82 -9.36 0.93 19.86
CA MET A 82 -9.35 2.24 19.20
C MET A 82 -10.31 3.24 19.83
N ASN A 83 -11.49 2.78 20.30
CA ASN A 83 -12.43 3.60 21.03
C ASN A 83 -11.85 4.02 22.39
N GLY A 84 -11.23 3.08 23.10
CA GLY A 84 -10.56 3.36 24.38
C GLY A 84 -9.44 4.39 24.25
N LEU A 85 -8.58 4.26 23.25
CA LEU A 85 -7.52 5.26 22.97
C LEU A 85 -8.12 6.64 22.68
N LYS A 86 -9.19 6.70 21.89
CA LYS A 86 -9.88 7.95 21.59
C LYS A 86 -10.46 8.61 22.86
N ARG A 87 -11.08 7.82 23.74
CA ARG A 87 -11.61 8.31 25.03
C ARG A 87 -10.50 8.77 25.97
N ALA A 88 -9.35 8.07 25.95
CA ALA A 88 -8.17 8.44 26.73
C ALA A 88 -7.43 9.67 26.18
N GLY A 89 -7.88 10.26 25.08
CA GLY A 89 -7.23 11.42 24.43
C GLY A 89 -5.87 11.07 23.76
N VAL A 90 -5.63 9.80 23.47
CA VAL A 90 -4.38 9.35 22.85
C VAL A 90 -4.50 9.41 21.32
N GLU A 91 -3.83 10.36 20.70
CA GLU A 91 -3.81 10.57 19.25
C GLU A 91 -2.57 9.93 18.61
N VAL A 92 -2.61 8.62 18.42
CA VAL A 92 -1.54 7.87 17.72
C VAL A 92 -2.10 7.23 16.45
N ASN A 93 -1.40 7.39 15.33
CA ASN A 93 -1.86 6.80 14.07
C ASN A 93 -1.60 5.29 14.02
N ARG A 94 -2.34 4.60 13.15
CA ARG A 94 -2.27 3.13 13.03
C ARG A 94 -0.92 2.60 12.61
N LYS A 95 -0.16 3.37 11.84
CA LYS A 95 1.20 2.99 11.41
C LYS A 95 2.12 2.87 12.61
N VAL A 96 2.13 3.88 13.47
CA VAL A 96 2.94 3.89 14.70
C VAL A 96 2.48 2.84 15.68
N LEU A 97 1.16 2.65 15.88
CA LEU A 97 0.62 1.58 16.72
C LEU A 97 1.04 0.18 16.23
N ALA A 98 1.00 -0.05 14.92
CA ALA A 98 1.40 -1.32 14.34
C ALA A 98 2.92 -1.55 14.42
N ASP A 99 3.71 -0.49 14.41
CA ASP A 99 5.16 -0.54 14.59
C ASP A 99 5.50 -0.86 16.06
N LEU A 100 4.91 -0.13 17.00
CA LEU A 100 5.05 -0.41 18.44
C LEU A 100 4.64 -1.83 18.81
N ALA A 101 3.57 -2.35 18.22
CA ALA A 101 3.10 -3.71 18.46
C ALA A 101 4.15 -4.79 18.12
N VAL A 102 5.10 -4.48 17.23
CA VAL A 102 6.16 -5.42 16.80
C VAL A 102 7.49 -5.12 17.49
N THR A 103 7.82 -3.84 17.67
CA THR A 103 9.14 -3.41 18.17
C THR A 103 9.19 -3.29 19.69
N ASP A 104 8.10 -2.86 20.33
CA ASP A 104 8.02 -2.62 21.77
C ASP A 104 6.68 -3.07 22.35
N SER A 105 6.62 -4.34 22.71
CA SER A 105 5.43 -4.96 23.31
C SER A 105 5.07 -4.35 24.68
N THR A 106 6.04 -3.84 25.43
CA THR A 106 5.80 -3.21 26.74
C THR A 106 5.10 -1.87 26.61
N ALA A 107 5.63 -0.99 25.76
CA ALA A 107 4.98 0.30 25.46
C ALA A 107 3.59 0.11 24.83
N PHE A 108 3.43 -0.89 23.98
CA PHE A 108 2.10 -1.23 23.43
C PHE A 108 1.15 -1.73 24.53
N GLY A 109 1.63 -2.54 25.47
CA GLY A 109 0.86 -3.01 26.65
C GLY A 109 0.34 -1.86 27.52
N GLU A 110 1.15 -0.82 27.74
CA GLU A 110 0.71 0.39 28.47
C GLU A 110 -0.47 1.09 27.75
N LEU A 111 -0.40 1.17 26.40
CA LEU A 111 -1.50 1.73 25.62
C LEU A 111 -2.78 0.88 25.73
N VAL A 112 -2.66 -0.44 25.78
CA VAL A 112 -3.78 -1.35 25.99
C VAL A 112 -4.42 -1.12 27.36
N GLN A 113 -3.61 -0.98 28.42
CA GLN A 113 -4.11 -0.70 29.78
C GLN A 113 -4.83 0.65 29.87
N ARG A 114 -4.26 1.70 29.27
CA ARG A 114 -4.91 3.03 29.18
C ARG A 114 -6.24 2.98 28.44
N ALA A 115 -6.28 2.26 27.32
CA ALA A 115 -7.52 2.07 26.55
C ALA A 115 -8.58 1.32 27.37
N LYS A 116 -8.19 0.29 28.09
CA LYS A 116 -9.09 -0.50 28.95
C LYS A 116 -9.64 0.35 30.10
N ALA A 117 -8.79 1.10 30.79
CA ALA A 117 -9.20 1.99 31.88
C ALA A 117 -10.19 3.07 31.43
N SER A 118 -10.10 3.56 30.21
CA SER A 118 -11.03 4.56 29.68
C SER A 118 -12.37 3.99 29.18
N LEU A 119 -12.49 2.67 29.08
CA LEU A 119 -13.72 1.96 28.68
C LEU A 119 -14.58 1.52 29.88
N SER A 120 -13.96 1.51 31.07
CA SER A 120 -14.67 1.29 32.35
C SER A 120 -15.38 2.56 32.73
#